data_c5647990ad168e695f1cc6442acacbef
#
_entry.id   c5647990ad168e695f1cc6442acacbef
#
_cell.length_a   1.000
_cell.length_b   1.000
_cell.length_c   1.000
_cell.angle_alpha   90.00
_cell.angle_beta   90.00
_cell.angle_gamma   90.00
#
_symmetry.space_group_name_H-M   'P 1'
#
loop_
_entity.id
_entity.type
_entity.pdbx_description
1 polymer ?
#
loop_
_entity_poly.entity_id
_entity_poly.type
_entity_poly.pdbx_seq_one_letter_code
_entity_poly.pdbx_strand_id
1 'polypeptide(L)'
;MDIENLCMNCFGELTGGSVCRNCGYDNDTNVDTIYLQPKTVLNDRYVIGAFVSHESDAAVYMAYDKQLGLPVTVREFLPKGIANRLEGNTDVHIRERYKTAFQKYKASFLNLWTTIVKMRNLSAVIPTYDVFELNETAYAVMEYIESIPLRDFLLRNPDGNILWDKARLMFMPILTTLESLHANGIIHGAICPENLLLCRDGKIRLKGFCISEANSMNGELEFNINEGYTALEQYDNNHKMCPATDIYAFSACIFRALVGQNPPDAKSRETNDKLMIPNTIAEKIPTHIIKALGGGLQIYPEKRTQSVDVFREQLNASPSVVAAAAVKNSNIVQADEDDDPVKKEEFYRGYPEYPEPKSKGKGAKAVIIVLVILIVAAIGVGVYVAKSGMLDKPEDTTAPQVSLATYAVPNFISAGYTQSDIENNAAWNKQFTITYKTEYSEDVEEGIIFEQSIEAGKEVDEKTAIVLTVSMGVQTEDVPDVGGMTLEEATKTLTDLGFKVSTVEIYNDGGNRPGTVKSNHGMAPKANSTVPVGEEIILQVYGEEVTTTQPETTEPEE
;
A
#
# COMPACT_ATOMS: atom_id res chain seq x y z
N MET A 1 11.40 31.19 -20.11
CA MET A 1 10.65 29.93 -20.31
C MET A 1 9.17 30.25 -20.10
N ASP A 2 8.32 29.90 -21.04
CA ASP A 2 6.88 30.18 -20.94
C ASP A 2 6.23 29.08 -20.07
N ILE A 3 5.90 29.43 -18.83
CA ILE A 3 5.34 28.52 -17.83
C ILE A 3 3.95 28.01 -18.26
N GLU A 4 3.24 28.75 -19.09
CA GLU A 4 1.89 28.41 -19.55
C GLU A 4 1.86 27.12 -20.37
N ASN A 5 2.95 26.82 -21.07
CA ASN A 5 3.08 25.65 -21.94
C ASN A 5 3.86 24.49 -21.32
N LEU A 6 4.06 24.48 -19.99
CA LEU A 6 4.75 23.39 -19.30
C LEU A 6 3.78 22.40 -18.68
N CYS A 7 4.15 21.13 -18.71
CA CYS A 7 3.51 20.10 -17.90
C CYS A 7 3.77 20.34 -16.41
N MET A 8 2.75 20.44 -15.61
CA MET A 8 2.88 20.72 -14.17
C MET A 8 3.45 19.56 -13.34
N ASN A 9 3.67 18.38 -13.95
CA ASN A 9 4.30 17.25 -13.26
C ASN A 9 5.79 17.07 -13.65
N CYS A 10 6.11 17.00 -14.93
CA CYS A 10 7.50 16.76 -15.37
C CYS A 10 8.21 18.01 -15.92
N PHE A 11 7.52 19.14 -16.04
CA PHE A 11 7.99 20.42 -16.57
C PHE A 11 8.57 20.37 -18.00
N GLY A 12 8.25 19.31 -18.75
CA GLY A 12 8.47 19.25 -20.19
C GLY A 12 7.43 20.07 -20.94
N GLU A 13 7.75 20.50 -22.17
CA GLU A 13 6.84 21.27 -23.01
C GLU A 13 5.60 20.45 -23.40
N LEU A 14 4.42 21.06 -23.29
CA LEU A 14 3.17 20.50 -23.78
C LEU A 14 3.06 20.74 -25.29
N THR A 15 2.94 19.68 -26.06
CA THR A 15 2.84 19.72 -27.53
C THR A 15 1.38 19.66 -28.02
N GLY A 16 0.47 20.30 -27.27
CA GLY A 16 -0.97 20.37 -27.56
C GLY A 16 -1.81 19.43 -26.69
N GLY A 17 -2.95 19.95 -26.20
CA GLY A 17 -3.83 19.28 -25.25
C GLY A 17 -3.34 19.33 -23.80
N SER A 18 -4.19 18.86 -22.85
CA SER A 18 -3.90 18.89 -21.41
C SER A 18 -3.02 17.72 -20.95
N VAL A 19 -3.07 16.58 -21.64
CA VAL A 19 -2.33 15.37 -21.26
C VAL A 19 -0.90 15.42 -21.80
N CYS A 20 0.06 15.37 -20.90
CA CYS A 20 1.48 15.39 -21.24
C CYS A 20 1.92 14.09 -21.92
N ARG A 21 2.47 14.18 -23.14
CA ARG A 21 2.96 13.01 -23.88
C ARG A 21 4.20 12.36 -23.27
N ASN A 22 4.95 13.09 -22.43
CA ASN A 22 6.16 12.58 -21.80
C ASN A 22 5.88 11.75 -20.54
N CYS A 23 4.97 12.23 -19.66
CA CYS A 23 4.72 11.58 -18.36
C CYS A 23 3.27 11.14 -18.14
N GLY A 24 2.36 11.39 -19.09
CA GLY A 24 0.95 11.01 -18.98
C GLY A 24 0.11 11.87 -18.04
N TYR A 25 0.68 12.88 -17.37
CA TYR A 25 -0.06 13.74 -16.45
C TYR A 25 -1.06 14.64 -17.20
N ASP A 26 -2.30 14.68 -16.71
CA ASP A 26 -3.33 15.57 -17.23
C ASP A 26 -3.30 16.89 -16.45
N ASN A 27 -2.95 17.97 -17.14
CA ASN A 27 -2.81 19.31 -16.55
C ASN A 27 -4.16 19.98 -16.23
N ASP A 28 -5.28 19.41 -16.69
CA ASP A 28 -6.62 19.84 -16.32
C ASP A 28 -7.13 19.13 -15.05
N THR A 29 -6.29 18.27 -14.43
CA THR A 29 -6.63 17.61 -13.15
C THR A 29 -6.96 18.65 -12.09
N ASN A 30 -8.17 18.54 -11.53
CA ASN A 30 -8.60 19.42 -10.46
C ASN A 30 -7.85 19.09 -9.16
N VAL A 31 -7.16 20.08 -8.58
CA VAL A 31 -6.48 19.96 -7.28
C VAL A 31 -7.40 20.53 -6.22
N ASP A 32 -7.59 19.80 -5.11
CA ASP A 32 -8.40 20.27 -3.97
C ASP A 32 -7.91 21.66 -3.52
N THR A 33 -8.83 22.56 -3.24
CA THR A 33 -8.56 23.97 -2.90
C THR A 33 -7.77 24.15 -1.60
N ILE A 34 -7.71 23.13 -0.75
CA ILE A 34 -6.85 23.14 0.45
C ILE A 34 -5.35 23.13 0.10
N TYR A 35 -4.98 22.68 -1.11
CA TYR A 35 -3.60 22.65 -1.59
C TYR A 35 -3.28 23.85 -2.48
N LEU A 36 -1.98 24.15 -2.62
CA LEU A 36 -1.53 25.15 -3.58
C LEU A 36 -1.91 24.70 -4.98
N GLN A 37 -2.49 25.64 -5.73
CA GLN A 37 -2.88 25.38 -7.10
C GLN A 37 -1.65 25.40 -8.03
N PRO A 38 -1.63 24.57 -9.08
CA PRO A 38 -0.58 24.62 -10.09
C PRO A 38 -0.37 26.04 -10.62
N LYS A 39 0.88 26.36 -10.97
CA LYS A 39 1.36 27.68 -11.39
C LYS A 39 1.45 28.75 -10.29
N THR A 40 1.07 28.44 -9.03
CA THR A 40 1.37 29.33 -7.90
C THR A 40 2.89 29.53 -7.79
N VAL A 41 3.34 30.77 -7.59
CA VAL A 41 4.75 31.09 -7.46
C VAL A 41 5.09 31.40 -6.00
N LEU A 42 6.04 30.64 -5.44
CA LEU A 42 6.55 30.88 -4.09
C LEU A 42 7.91 31.60 -4.18
N ASN A 43 8.10 32.58 -3.31
CA ASN A 43 9.36 33.34 -3.15
C ASN A 43 9.93 33.85 -4.49
N ASP A 44 9.07 34.24 -5.42
CA ASP A 44 9.40 34.67 -6.80
C ASP A 44 10.25 33.66 -7.61
N ARG A 45 10.49 32.49 -7.09
CA ARG A 45 11.42 31.49 -7.61
C ARG A 45 10.78 30.16 -7.96
N TYR A 46 9.96 29.58 -7.07
CA TYR A 46 9.46 28.23 -7.21
C TYR A 46 8.05 28.24 -7.79
N VAL A 47 7.87 27.65 -8.96
CA VAL A 47 6.55 27.48 -9.59
C VAL A 47 5.98 26.14 -9.17
N ILE A 48 4.89 26.16 -8.43
CA ILE A 48 4.19 24.94 -7.97
C ILE A 48 3.57 24.24 -9.18
N GLY A 49 3.76 22.94 -9.23
CA GLY A 49 3.18 22.02 -10.21
C GLY A 49 2.15 21.09 -9.61
N ALA A 50 2.24 19.80 -9.95
CA ALA A 50 1.32 18.78 -9.49
C ALA A 50 1.41 18.56 -7.96
N PHE A 51 0.27 18.41 -7.32
CA PHE A 51 0.18 17.86 -5.97
C PHE A 51 0.59 16.38 -6.01
N VAL A 52 1.50 15.98 -5.12
CA VAL A 52 2.05 14.61 -5.07
C VAL A 52 1.37 13.80 -3.98
N SER A 53 1.39 14.31 -2.75
CA SER A 53 0.85 13.61 -1.59
C SER A 53 0.63 14.55 -0.41
N HIS A 54 -0.18 14.11 0.56
CA HIS A 54 -0.23 14.70 1.88
C HIS A 54 0.34 13.70 2.88
N GLU A 55 1.46 14.05 3.49
CA GLU A 55 2.10 13.30 4.55
C GLU A 55 1.67 13.87 5.92
N SER A 56 2.01 13.22 7.03
CA SER A 56 1.47 13.53 8.35
C SER A 56 1.47 15.03 8.73
N ASP A 57 2.54 15.75 8.43
CA ASP A 57 2.69 17.17 8.78
C ASP A 57 2.69 18.12 7.58
N ALA A 58 2.70 17.60 6.35
CA ALA A 58 2.97 18.43 5.18
C ALA A 58 2.31 17.96 3.89
N ALA A 59 1.94 18.92 3.03
CA ALA A 59 1.62 18.68 1.63
C ALA A 59 2.89 18.72 0.78
N VAL A 60 2.99 17.83 -0.21
CA VAL A 60 4.15 17.68 -1.10
C VAL A 60 3.74 17.97 -2.53
N TYR A 61 4.53 18.79 -3.21
CA TYR A 61 4.28 19.20 -4.58
C TYR A 61 5.51 18.98 -5.47
N MET A 62 5.28 18.69 -6.72
CA MET A 62 6.26 18.97 -7.76
C MET A 62 6.37 20.48 -7.94
N ALA A 63 7.56 20.97 -8.19
CA ALA A 63 7.76 22.39 -8.48
C ALA A 63 8.93 22.60 -9.46
N TYR A 64 9.00 23.77 -10.09
CA TYR A 64 10.09 24.17 -10.97
C TYR A 64 10.85 25.34 -10.36
N ASP A 65 12.14 25.16 -10.17
CA ASP A 65 13.04 26.22 -9.73
C ASP A 65 13.48 27.08 -10.94
N LYS A 66 12.97 28.31 -11.04
CA LYS A 66 13.29 29.24 -12.13
C LYS A 66 14.76 29.66 -12.18
N GLN A 67 15.47 29.61 -11.04
CA GLN A 67 16.89 29.98 -10.97
C GLN A 67 17.79 28.84 -11.41
N LEU A 68 17.50 27.62 -10.96
CA LEU A 68 18.28 26.44 -11.34
C LEU A 68 17.87 25.87 -12.69
N GLY A 69 16.66 26.17 -13.17
CA GLY A 69 16.12 25.60 -14.40
C GLY A 69 15.80 24.11 -14.30
N LEU A 70 15.48 23.61 -13.09
CA LEU A 70 15.31 22.20 -12.79
C LEU A 70 14.01 21.92 -12.02
N PRO A 71 13.42 20.71 -12.17
CA PRO A 71 12.38 20.23 -11.27
C PRO A 71 12.92 20.09 -9.84
N VAL A 72 12.07 20.42 -8.87
CA VAL A 72 12.32 20.25 -7.43
C VAL A 72 11.06 19.72 -6.77
N THR A 73 11.19 19.25 -5.54
CA THR A 73 10.07 18.89 -4.68
C THR A 73 9.90 19.94 -3.59
N VAL A 74 8.69 20.47 -3.43
CA VAL A 74 8.35 21.42 -2.37
C VAL A 74 7.48 20.73 -1.33
N ARG A 75 7.89 20.85 -0.07
CA ARG A 75 7.16 20.37 1.09
C ARG A 75 6.63 21.58 1.85
N GLU A 76 5.31 21.68 1.98
CA GLU A 76 4.61 22.73 2.71
C GLU A 76 4.15 22.21 4.06
N PHE A 77 4.48 22.87 5.16
CA PHE A 77 3.93 22.53 6.47
C PHE A 77 2.42 22.82 6.50
N LEU A 78 1.63 21.76 6.40
CA LEU A 78 0.16 21.83 6.32
C LEU A 78 -0.48 20.66 7.09
N PRO A 79 -0.39 20.64 8.43
CA PRO A 79 -0.89 19.52 9.22
C PRO A 79 -2.42 19.44 9.15
N LYS A 80 -2.94 18.26 8.79
CA LYS A 80 -4.38 17.99 8.67
C LYS A 80 -5.12 18.26 9.99
N GLY A 81 -6.35 18.73 9.90
CA GLY A 81 -7.21 18.97 11.05
C GLY A 81 -6.90 20.23 11.85
N ILE A 82 -5.68 20.76 11.77
CA ILE A 82 -5.21 21.96 12.48
C ILE A 82 -5.24 23.17 11.56
N ALA A 83 -4.75 23.00 10.34
CA ALA A 83 -4.64 24.06 9.33
C ALA A 83 -5.37 23.65 8.05
N ASN A 84 -5.86 24.64 7.32
CA ASN A 84 -6.46 24.48 5.99
C ASN A 84 -6.19 25.72 5.15
N ARG A 85 -6.65 25.73 3.91
CA ARG A 85 -6.61 26.89 3.03
C ARG A 85 -8.03 27.23 2.59
N LEU A 86 -8.32 28.50 2.49
CA LEU A 86 -9.59 28.97 1.94
C LEU A 86 -9.45 29.09 0.41
N GLU A 87 -10.53 28.82 -0.30
CA GLU A 87 -10.58 28.89 -1.76
C GLU A 87 -10.11 30.26 -2.26
N GLY A 88 -9.22 30.26 -3.25
CA GLY A 88 -8.64 31.47 -3.84
C GLY A 88 -7.57 32.17 -3.00
N ASN A 89 -7.22 31.64 -1.84
CA ASN A 89 -6.16 32.19 -0.99
C ASN A 89 -4.91 31.28 -1.00
N THR A 90 -3.73 31.89 -0.93
CA THR A 90 -2.45 31.17 -0.74
C THR A 90 -2.10 31.00 0.74
N ASP A 91 -2.59 31.88 1.60
CA ASP A 91 -2.31 31.85 3.03
C ASP A 91 -2.99 30.66 3.72
N VAL A 92 -2.27 30.01 4.62
CA VAL A 92 -2.80 28.95 5.46
C VAL A 92 -3.66 29.55 6.58
N HIS A 93 -4.90 29.08 6.68
CA HIS A 93 -5.82 29.45 7.73
C HIS A 93 -5.72 28.46 8.90
N ILE A 94 -5.45 28.98 10.09
CA ILE A 94 -5.29 28.20 11.32
C ILE A 94 -6.52 28.43 12.21
N ARG A 95 -7.18 27.34 12.62
CA ARG A 95 -8.28 27.42 13.57
C ARG A 95 -7.80 28.00 14.89
N GLU A 96 -8.54 28.96 15.47
CA GLU A 96 -8.13 29.74 16.65
C GLU A 96 -7.57 28.88 17.79
N ARG A 97 -8.27 27.78 18.11
CA ARG A 97 -7.88 26.86 19.20
C ARG A 97 -6.50 26.20 18.99
N TYR A 98 -6.01 26.15 17.76
CA TYR A 98 -4.74 25.48 17.40
C TYR A 98 -3.59 26.45 17.12
N LYS A 99 -3.80 27.76 17.17
CA LYS A 99 -2.75 28.75 16.82
C LYS A 99 -1.44 28.53 17.56
N THR A 100 -1.51 28.32 18.89
CA THR A 100 -0.31 28.10 19.70
C THR A 100 0.40 26.79 19.33
N ALA A 101 -0.35 25.70 19.15
CA ALA A 101 0.19 24.41 18.75
C ALA A 101 0.80 24.47 17.35
N PHE A 102 0.10 25.11 16.39
CA PHE A 102 0.60 25.30 15.04
C PHE A 102 1.93 26.04 15.01
N GLN A 103 2.08 27.15 15.75
CA GLN A 103 3.33 27.90 15.79
C GLN A 103 4.47 27.07 16.38
N LYS A 104 4.19 26.28 17.42
CA LYS A 104 5.17 25.33 17.99
C LYS A 104 5.60 24.30 16.95
N TYR A 105 4.65 23.66 16.25
CA TYR A 105 4.92 22.63 15.27
C TYR A 105 5.59 23.19 14.00
N LYS A 106 5.23 24.41 13.58
CA LYS A 106 5.93 25.14 12.51
C LYS A 106 7.39 25.39 12.86
N ALA A 107 7.67 25.78 14.11
CA ALA A 107 9.04 25.94 14.59
C ALA A 107 9.82 24.60 14.61
N SER A 108 9.17 23.47 15.01
CA SER A 108 9.75 22.13 14.92
C SER A 108 10.06 21.77 13.46
N PHE A 109 9.17 22.08 12.51
CA PHE A 109 9.38 21.86 11.07
C PHE A 109 10.59 22.66 10.54
N LEU A 110 10.65 23.95 10.84
CA LEU A 110 11.77 24.81 10.44
C LEU A 110 13.10 24.31 11.01
N ASN A 111 13.13 23.91 12.29
CA ASN A 111 14.32 23.38 12.92
C ASN A 111 14.79 22.06 12.26
N LEU A 112 13.87 21.14 12.02
CA LEU A 112 14.13 19.86 11.35
C LEU A 112 14.78 20.11 9.98
N TRP A 113 14.09 20.87 9.10
CA TRP A 113 14.55 21.05 7.74
C TRP A 113 15.80 21.93 7.63
N THR A 114 15.97 22.94 8.48
CA THR A 114 17.23 23.71 8.58
C THR A 114 18.40 22.83 9.02
N THR A 115 18.16 21.81 9.85
CA THR A 115 19.18 20.85 10.26
C THR A 115 19.51 19.90 9.11
N ILE A 116 18.48 19.40 8.38
CA ILE A 116 18.66 18.52 7.21
C ILE A 116 19.44 19.21 6.08
N VAL A 117 19.22 20.52 5.84
CA VAL A 117 20.02 21.30 4.86
C VAL A 117 21.53 21.17 5.11
N LYS A 118 21.97 21.12 6.37
CA LYS A 118 23.38 20.98 6.72
C LYS A 118 23.93 19.57 6.44
N MET A 119 23.05 18.59 6.25
CA MET A 119 23.37 17.17 6.06
C MET A 119 23.36 16.73 4.59
N ARG A 120 23.28 17.66 3.64
CA ARG A 120 23.19 17.38 2.18
C ARG A 120 24.32 16.52 1.61
N ASN A 121 25.41 16.35 2.34
CA ASN A 121 26.56 15.51 1.93
C ASN A 121 26.37 14.02 2.28
N LEU A 122 25.34 13.67 3.04
CA LEU A 122 25.04 12.28 3.39
C LEU A 122 24.33 11.58 2.23
N SER A 123 24.84 10.41 1.85
CA SER A 123 24.39 9.72 0.64
C SER A 123 22.92 9.27 0.66
N ALA A 124 22.35 9.04 1.85
CA ALA A 124 20.97 8.64 2.01
C ALA A 124 20.02 9.78 2.38
N VAL A 125 20.48 11.04 2.41
CA VAL A 125 19.61 12.22 2.55
C VAL A 125 19.32 12.80 1.16
N ILE A 126 18.06 13.14 0.90
CA ILE A 126 17.69 13.93 -0.28
C ILE A 126 18.18 15.37 -0.05
N PRO A 127 19.03 15.92 -0.92
CA PRO A 127 19.52 17.28 -0.76
C PRO A 127 18.39 18.28 -0.63
N THR A 128 18.40 19.07 0.45
CA THR A 128 17.46 20.19 0.65
C THR A 128 18.16 21.48 0.28
N TYR A 129 17.55 22.27 -0.61
CA TYR A 129 18.13 23.48 -1.18
C TYR A 129 17.77 24.73 -0.42
N ASP A 130 16.51 24.81 0.06
CA ASP A 130 15.97 26.01 0.68
C ASP A 130 14.94 25.68 1.76
N VAL A 131 14.84 26.54 2.77
CA VAL A 131 13.82 26.50 3.82
C VAL A 131 13.42 27.93 4.13
N PHE A 132 12.14 28.23 4.03
CA PHE A 132 11.63 29.59 4.25
C PHE A 132 10.20 29.63 4.78
N GLU A 133 9.79 30.75 5.34
CA GLU A 133 8.43 31.03 5.75
C GLU A 133 7.73 31.92 4.71
N LEU A 134 6.51 31.55 4.34
CA LEU A 134 5.62 32.33 3.47
C LEU A 134 4.18 31.85 3.71
N ASN A 135 3.16 32.64 3.33
CA ASN A 135 1.74 32.24 3.37
C ASN A 135 1.30 31.71 4.75
N GLU A 136 1.75 32.34 5.84
CA GLU A 136 1.50 31.96 7.25
C GLU A 136 2.04 30.55 7.63
N THR A 137 2.79 29.89 6.76
CA THR A 137 3.35 28.57 6.97
C THR A 137 4.86 28.51 6.66
N ALA A 138 5.42 27.33 6.48
CA ALA A 138 6.83 27.09 6.18
C ALA A 138 6.98 26.09 5.04
N TYR A 139 8.05 26.24 4.29
CA TYR A 139 8.37 25.42 3.12
C TYR A 139 9.80 24.87 3.21
N ALA A 140 9.99 23.64 2.72
CA ALA A 140 11.29 23.06 2.44
C ALA A 140 11.33 22.64 0.96
N VAL A 141 12.41 23.03 0.27
CA VAL A 141 12.62 22.71 -1.14
C VAL A 141 13.75 21.69 -1.27
N MET A 142 13.45 20.58 -1.90
CA MET A 142 14.36 19.44 -2.04
C MET A 142 14.62 19.11 -3.50
N GLU A 143 15.76 18.46 -3.74
CA GLU A 143 16.06 17.87 -5.04
C GLU A 143 14.94 16.92 -5.48
N TYR A 144 14.52 17.03 -6.74
CA TYR A 144 13.71 15.98 -7.35
C TYR A 144 14.58 14.80 -7.76
N ILE A 145 14.27 13.62 -7.26
CA ILE A 145 15.05 12.41 -7.54
C ILE A 145 14.16 11.37 -8.21
N GLU A 146 14.57 10.95 -9.41
CA GLU A 146 13.95 9.77 -10.05
C GLU A 146 14.30 8.51 -9.27
N SER A 147 13.30 7.88 -8.72
CA SER A 147 13.46 6.74 -7.83
C SER A 147 12.20 5.88 -7.81
N ILE A 148 12.32 4.67 -7.30
CA ILE A 148 11.19 3.80 -6.95
C ILE A 148 11.26 3.45 -5.47
N PRO A 149 10.12 3.35 -4.76
CA PRO A 149 10.10 2.83 -3.40
C PRO A 149 10.71 1.43 -3.32
N LEU A 150 11.41 1.13 -2.23
CA LEU A 150 11.96 -0.20 -1.98
C LEU A 150 10.86 -1.26 -1.98
N ARG A 151 9.66 -0.93 -1.52
CA ARG A 151 8.48 -1.79 -1.62
C ARG A 151 8.27 -2.26 -3.06
N ASP A 152 8.19 -1.33 -4.00
CA ASP A 152 7.90 -1.64 -5.41
C ASP A 152 9.05 -2.42 -6.06
N PHE A 153 10.29 -2.15 -5.65
CA PHE A 153 11.45 -2.94 -6.08
C PHE A 153 11.36 -4.39 -5.58
N LEU A 154 10.99 -4.61 -4.31
CA LEU A 154 10.87 -5.95 -3.74
C LEU A 154 9.68 -6.72 -4.34
N LEU A 155 8.56 -6.06 -4.64
CA LEU A 155 7.40 -6.67 -5.29
C LEU A 155 7.70 -7.12 -6.73
N ARG A 156 8.59 -6.41 -7.45
CA ARG A 156 9.02 -6.80 -8.80
C ARG A 156 10.02 -7.95 -8.83
N ASN A 157 10.59 -8.32 -7.67
CA ASN A 157 11.50 -9.45 -7.59
C ASN A 157 10.69 -10.76 -7.57
N PRO A 158 10.94 -11.72 -8.48
CA PRO A 158 10.15 -12.96 -8.58
C PRO A 158 10.08 -13.78 -7.30
N ASP A 159 11.15 -13.75 -6.50
CA ASP A 159 11.25 -14.47 -5.23
C ASP A 159 10.68 -13.65 -4.04
N GLY A 160 10.28 -12.39 -4.26
CA GLY A 160 9.79 -11.48 -3.22
C GLY A 160 10.84 -11.09 -2.16
N ASN A 161 12.06 -11.65 -2.23
CA ASN A 161 13.16 -11.40 -1.31
C ASN A 161 14.49 -11.20 -2.06
N ILE A 162 15.53 -10.75 -1.36
CA ILE A 162 16.90 -10.60 -1.88
C ILE A 162 17.91 -11.24 -0.93
N LEU A 163 19.01 -11.74 -1.47
CA LEU A 163 20.10 -12.30 -0.66
C LEU A 163 20.83 -11.21 0.12
N TRP A 164 21.43 -11.59 1.27
CA TRP A 164 22.14 -10.65 2.16
C TRP A 164 23.24 -9.86 1.43
N ASP A 165 24.01 -10.47 0.55
CA ASP A 165 25.09 -9.78 -0.15
C ASP A 165 24.57 -8.57 -0.95
N LYS A 166 23.41 -8.71 -1.59
CA LYS A 166 22.72 -7.61 -2.30
C LYS A 166 22.12 -6.61 -1.31
N ALA A 167 21.42 -7.10 -0.28
CA ALA A 167 20.82 -6.27 0.76
C ALA A 167 21.87 -5.42 1.47
N ARG A 168 23.02 -5.99 1.79
CA ARG A 168 24.15 -5.30 2.45
C ARG A 168 24.58 -4.06 1.67
N LEU A 169 24.76 -4.15 0.36
CA LEU A 169 25.16 -3.01 -0.48
C LEU A 169 24.12 -1.88 -0.46
N MET A 170 22.86 -2.23 -0.30
CA MET A 170 21.74 -1.27 -0.29
C MET A 170 21.55 -0.63 1.10
N PHE A 171 21.60 -1.42 2.17
CA PHE A 171 21.23 -0.97 3.52
C PHE A 171 22.40 -0.38 4.32
N MET A 172 23.63 -0.88 4.18
CA MET A 172 24.76 -0.41 5.01
C MET A 172 25.05 1.08 4.87
N PRO A 173 24.94 1.72 3.69
CA PRO A 173 25.18 3.18 3.58
C PRO A 173 24.16 4.02 4.37
N ILE A 174 22.94 3.50 4.59
CA ILE A 174 21.89 4.20 5.34
C ILE A 174 22.26 4.35 6.82
N LEU A 175 22.96 3.37 7.38
CA LEU A 175 23.39 3.40 8.79
C LEU A 175 24.27 4.62 9.12
N THR A 176 25.16 5.02 8.21
CA THR A 176 25.97 6.23 8.40
C THR A 176 25.10 7.49 8.43
N THR A 177 24.04 7.51 7.64
CA THR A 177 23.09 8.61 7.65
C THR A 177 22.27 8.63 8.94
N LEU A 178 21.74 7.48 9.39
CA LEU A 178 20.98 7.38 10.64
C LEU A 178 21.82 7.78 11.85
N GLU A 179 23.09 7.36 11.91
CA GLU A 179 24.02 7.78 12.95
C GLU A 179 24.20 9.30 13.00
N SER A 180 24.38 9.93 11.84
CA SER A 180 24.52 11.38 11.75
C SER A 180 23.22 12.12 12.12
N LEU A 181 22.05 11.59 11.74
CA LEU A 181 20.74 12.13 12.15
C LEU A 181 20.59 12.07 13.67
N HIS A 182 20.85 10.90 14.27
CA HIS A 182 20.76 10.70 15.72
C HIS A 182 21.73 11.60 16.51
N ALA A 183 22.96 11.78 16.02
CA ALA A 183 23.93 12.70 16.61
C ALA A 183 23.47 14.16 16.59
N ASN A 184 22.56 14.54 15.68
CA ASN A 184 21.94 15.85 15.59
C ASN A 184 20.53 15.90 16.22
N GLY A 185 20.16 14.88 16.99
CA GLY A 185 18.90 14.81 17.71
C GLY A 185 17.68 14.55 16.83
N ILE A 186 17.87 14.09 15.58
CA ILE A 186 16.78 13.76 14.66
C ILE A 186 16.56 12.25 14.70
N ILE A 187 15.37 11.83 15.13
CA ILE A 187 14.84 10.48 14.96
C ILE A 187 13.90 10.51 13.76
N HIS A 188 14.14 9.63 12.78
CA HIS A 188 13.33 9.60 11.56
C HIS A 188 11.88 9.20 11.85
N GLY A 189 11.68 8.12 12.62
CA GLY A 189 10.38 7.66 13.14
C GLY A 189 9.38 7.13 12.11
N ALA A 190 9.71 7.13 10.81
CA ALA A 190 8.83 6.68 9.74
C ALA A 190 9.57 5.83 8.69
N ILE A 191 10.59 5.07 9.11
CA ILE A 191 11.35 4.18 8.21
C ILE A 191 10.46 2.99 7.84
N CYS A 192 10.18 2.84 6.56
CA CYS A 192 9.44 1.71 5.98
C CYS A 192 9.83 1.56 4.50
N PRO A 193 9.50 0.47 3.82
CA PRO A 193 9.89 0.27 2.41
C PRO A 193 9.36 1.34 1.46
N GLU A 194 8.26 2.02 1.77
CA GLU A 194 7.71 3.14 1.02
C GLU A 194 8.59 4.40 1.12
N ASN A 195 9.26 4.58 2.27
CA ASN A 195 10.10 5.74 2.57
C ASN A 195 11.59 5.51 2.27
N LEU A 196 11.94 4.33 1.76
CA LEU A 196 13.26 3.99 1.25
C LEU A 196 13.23 4.04 -0.28
N LEU A 197 13.80 5.10 -0.87
CA LEU A 197 13.79 5.34 -2.31
C LEU A 197 15.05 4.77 -2.98
N LEU A 198 14.88 3.74 -3.80
CA LEU A 198 15.96 3.22 -4.64
C LEU A 198 16.12 4.10 -5.86
N CYS A 199 17.24 4.78 -5.96
CA CYS A 199 17.57 5.71 -7.02
C CYS A 199 18.31 5.04 -8.18
N ARG A 200 18.41 5.72 -9.33
CA ARG A 200 19.10 5.21 -10.54
C ARG A 200 20.59 4.88 -10.30
N ASP A 201 21.22 5.54 -9.35
CA ASP A 201 22.61 5.27 -8.93
C ASP A 201 22.76 3.99 -8.05
N GLY A 202 21.68 3.25 -7.83
CA GLY A 202 21.63 2.05 -7.01
C GLY A 202 21.65 2.31 -5.50
N LYS A 203 21.65 3.57 -5.08
CA LYS A 203 21.64 3.95 -3.66
C LYS A 203 20.21 4.15 -3.16
N ILE A 204 20.02 3.93 -1.87
CA ILE A 204 18.75 4.23 -1.20
C ILE A 204 18.85 5.60 -0.54
N ARG A 205 17.78 6.39 -0.70
CA ARG A 205 17.58 7.66 0.00
C ARG A 205 16.32 7.61 0.86
N LEU A 206 16.39 8.29 1.99
CA LEU A 206 15.28 8.41 2.95
C LEU A 206 14.35 9.55 2.53
N LYS A 207 13.05 9.27 2.48
CA LYS A 207 11.98 10.27 2.43
C LYS A 207 11.06 10.12 3.64
N GLY A 208 10.07 11.00 3.78
CA GLY A 208 9.08 10.90 4.85
C GLY A 208 9.56 11.49 6.18
N PHE A 209 10.57 12.37 6.14
CA PHE A 209 10.93 13.15 7.32
C PHE A 209 9.75 14.03 7.73
N CYS A 210 9.32 13.95 8.97
CA CYS A 210 8.33 14.83 9.55
C CYS A 210 8.71 15.17 10.99
N ILE A 211 8.01 16.13 11.59
CA ILE A 211 8.27 16.51 12.97
C ILE A 211 7.95 15.36 13.93
N SER A 212 8.65 15.30 15.06
CA SER A 212 8.51 14.21 16.04
C SER A 212 7.07 14.05 16.54
N GLU A 213 6.34 15.17 16.63
CA GLU A 213 4.95 15.21 17.05
C GLU A 213 3.98 14.53 16.07
N ALA A 214 4.39 14.32 14.82
CA ALA A 214 3.63 13.61 13.79
C ALA A 214 4.02 12.13 13.65
N ASN A 215 5.05 11.68 14.39
CA ASN A 215 5.57 10.30 14.35
C ASN A 215 5.15 9.44 15.55
N SER A 216 4.18 9.87 16.34
CA SER A 216 3.65 9.12 17.47
C SER A 216 2.21 9.51 17.77
N MET A 217 1.47 8.64 18.44
CA MET A 217 0.07 8.89 18.84
C MET A 217 -0.07 9.96 19.92
N ASN A 218 0.98 10.72 20.21
CA ASN A 218 1.07 11.65 21.34
C ASN A 218 0.55 13.06 21.06
N GLY A 219 0.06 13.33 19.87
CA GLY A 219 -0.20 14.70 19.44
C GLY A 219 -1.58 14.94 18.87
N GLU A 220 -1.81 16.20 18.54
CA GLU A 220 -2.98 16.65 17.79
C GLU A 220 -2.84 16.39 16.28
N LEU A 221 -1.68 15.85 15.87
CA LEU A 221 -1.36 15.55 14.48
C LEU A 221 -1.74 14.11 14.12
N GLU A 222 -2.13 13.92 12.88
CA GLU A 222 -2.42 12.60 12.36
C GLU A 222 -1.13 11.75 12.33
N PHE A 223 -1.18 10.58 12.95
CA PHE A 223 -0.08 9.63 12.96
C PHE A 223 -0.37 8.47 12.01
N ASN A 224 0.51 8.25 11.05
CA ASN A 224 0.40 7.15 10.10
C ASN A 224 1.12 5.91 10.63
N ILE A 225 0.37 4.87 10.95
CA ILE A 225 0.91 3.57 11.34
C ILE A 225 1.39 2.85 10.07
N ASN A 226 2.66 2.42 10.09
CA ASN A 226 3.23 1.54 9.08
C ASN A 226 3.32 0.13 9.68
N GLU A 227 2.34 -0.72 9.38
CA GLU A 227 2.22 -2.06 9.94
C GLU A 227 3.52 -2.87 9.81
N GLY A 228 4.00 -3.44 10.92
CA GLY A 228 5.26 -4.18 11.01
C GLY A 228 6.51 -3.30 11.14
N TYR A 229 6.44 -2.00 10.82
CA TYR A 229 7.58 -1.06 10.86
C TYR A 229 7.47 -0.02 11.97
N THR A 230 6.27 0.29 12.44
CA THR A 230 6.03 1.19 13.57
C THR A 230 6.44 0.51 14.87
N ALA A 231 7.36 1.12 15.62
CA ALA A 231 7.85 0.60 16.88
C ALA A 231 6.83 0.78 18.01
N LEU A 232 6.84 -0.10 19.02
CA LEU A 232 5.83 -0.13 20.09
C LEU A 232 5.70 1.20 20.82
N GLU A 233 6.80 1.88 21.11
CA GLU A 233 6.83 3.18 21.78
C GLU A 233 6.15 4.31 21.00
N GLN A 234 5.86 4.15 19.72
CA GLN A 234 5.14 5.13 18.92
C GLN A 234 3.62 5.05 19.11
N TYR A 235 3.13 3.91 19.60
CA TYR A 235 1.71 3.71 19.97
C TYR A 235 1.36 4.22 21.38
N ASP A 236 2.38 4.52 22.19
CA ASP A 236 2.18 4.89 23.59
C ASP A 236 2.59 6.35 23.86
N ASN A 237 1.74 7.03 24.64
CA ASN A 237 1.95 8.42 25.07
C ASN A 237 3.07 8.56 26.11
N ASN A 238 3.51 7.49 26.73
CA ASN A 238 4.45 7.52 27.86
C ASN A 238 5.92 7.36 27.43
N HIS A 239 6.18 6.91 26.21
CA HIS A 239 7.51 6.66 25.71
C HIS A 239 7.90 7.69 24.63
N LYS A 240 9.14 8.13 24.67
CA LYS A 240 9.70 9.02 23.65
C LYS A 240 10.44 8.20 22.61
N MET A 241 10.30 8.59 21.35
CA MET A 241 11.14 8.07 20.28
C MET A 241 12.63 8.30 20.62
N CYS A 242 13.44 7.32 20.28
CA CYS A 242 14.88 7.30 20.52
C CYS A 242 15.61 6.63 19.34
N PRO A 243 16.93 6.61 19.27
CA PRO A 243 17.65 5.91 18.21
C PRO A 243 17.21 4.46 17.98
N ALA A 244 16.82 3.76 19.07
CA ALA A 244 16.31 2.40 18.96
C ALA A 244 14.96 2.29 18.21
N THR A 245 14.18 3.37 18.12
CA THR A 245 12.95 3.42 17.30
C THR A 245 13.27 3.24 15.82
N ASP A 246 14.26 3.98 15.31
CA ASP A 246 14.70 3.84 13.92
C ASP A 246 15.38 2.49 13.66
N ILE A 247 16.12 1.95 14.65
CA ILE A 247 16.72 0.62 14.54
C ILE A 247 15.68 -0.47 14.39
N TYR A 248 14.55 -0.37 15.11
CA TYR A 248 13.42 -1.30 14.93
C TYR A 248 12.88 -1.26 13.49
N ALA A 249 12.50 -0.07 13.04
CA ALA A 249 11.93 0.13 11.73
C ALA A 249 12.89 -0.26 10.59
N PHE A 250 14.18 0.06 10.75
CA PHE A 250 15.21 -0.31 9.79
C PHE A 250 15.47 -1.83 9.77
N SER A 251 15.50 -2.48 10.95
CA SER A 251 15.59 -3.95 11.06
C SER A 251 14.39 -4.63 10.40
N ALA A 252 13.18 -4.06 10.53
CA ALA A 252 11.97 -4.53 9.87
C ALA A 252 12.08 -4.45 8.33
N CYS A 253 12.69 -3.38 7.80
CA CYS A 253 12.96 -3.26 6.36
C CYS A 253 13.95 -4.31 5.86
N ILE A 254 15.02 -4.58 6.62
CA ILE A 254 15.98 -5.65 6.29
C ILE A 254 15.30 -7.02 6.38
N PHE A 255 14.51 -7.26 7.43
CA PHE A 255 13.74 -8.49 7.59
C PHE A 255 12.82 -8.72 6.37
N ARG A 256 12.02 -7.71 5.99
CA ARG A 256 11.16 -7.76 4.79
C ARG A 256 11.95 -8.09 3.52
N ALA A 257 13.10 -7.48 3.34
CA ALA A 257 13.93 -7.67 2.17
C ALA A 257 14.54 -9.08 2.09
N LEU A 258 14.89 -9.70 3.22
CA LEU A 258 15.52 -11.02 3.27
C LEU A 258 14.48 -12.15 3.36
N VAL A 259 13.38 -11.95 4.08
CA VAL A 259 12.37 -13.00 4.34
C VAL A 259 11.27 -12.99 3.28
N GLY A 260 11.02 -11.85 2.64
CA GLY A 260 9.97 -11.71 1.63
C GLY A 260 8.60 -11.33 2.20
N GLN A 261 8.48 -11.23 3.53
CA GLN A 261 7.24 -10.88 4.25
C GLN A 261 7.52 -9.79 5.27
N ASN A 262 6.50 -8.96 5.58
CA ASN A 262 6.62 -7.99 6.67
C ASN A 262 6.73 -8.74 8.01
N PRO A 263 7.49 -8.22 8.99
CA PRO A 263 7.35 -8.71 10.35
C PRO A 263 5.94 -8.39 10.88
N PRO A 264 5.39 -9.22 11.78
CA PRO A 264 4.13 -8.90 12.44
C PRO A 264 4.24 -7.57 13.21
N ASP A 265 3.12 -6.84 13.28
CA ASP A 265 3.05 -5.55 13.95
C ASP A 265 3.51 -5.61 15.41
N ALA A 266 4.22 -4.56 15.87
CA ALA A 266 4.80 -4.52 17.22
C ALA A 266 3.75 -4.70 18.33
N LYS A 267 2.56 -4.10 18.16
CA LYS A 267 1.49 -4.19 19.14
C LYS A 267 0.88 -5.59 19.21
N SER A 268 0.75 -6.29 18.09
CA SER A 268 0.27 -7.67 18.06
C SER A 268 1.27 -8.63 18.72
N ARG A 269 2.57 -8.32 18.64
CA ARG A 269 3.65 -9.11 19.24
C ARG A 269 3.74 -8.99 20.76
N GLU A 270 3.09 -8.02 21.41
CA GLU A 270 3.04 -7.94 22.89
C GLU A 270 2.48 -9.20 23.53
N THR A 271 1.54 -9.87 22.87
CA THR A 271 0.92 -11.13 23.38
C THR A 271 1.71 -12.37 22.99
N ASN A 272 2.40 -12.36 21.86
CA ASN A 272 3.17 -13.50 21.35
C ASN A 272 4.33 -13.01 20.47
N ASP A 273 5.46 -12.72 21.13
CA ASP A 273 6.63 -12.19 20.43
C ASP A 273 7.42 -13.30 19.71
N LYS A 274 6.88 -13.75 18.57
CA LYS A 274 7.56 -14.70 17.69
C LYS A 274 7.70 -14.12 16.28
N LEU A 275 8.93 -14.05 15.81
CA LEU A 275 9.26 -13.74 14.43
C LEU A 275 9.61 -15.04 13.70
N MET A 276 8.74 -15.45 12.79
CA MET A 276 8.90 -16.70 12.05
C MET A 276 9.73 -16.46 10.78
N ILE A 277 10.75 -17.27 10.58
CA ILE A 277 11.51 -17.33 9.33
C ILE A 277 11.44 -18.79 8.83
N PRO A 278 10.89 -19.06 7.64
CA PRO A 278 10.90 -20.41 7.06
C PRO A 278 12.33 -20.98 6.98
N ASN A 279 12.51 -22.25 7.29
CA ASN A 279 13.84 -22.89 7.31
C ASN A 279 14.58 -22.75 5.97
N THR A 280 13.88 -22.88 4.85
CA THR A 280 14.42 -22.71 3.49
C THR A 280 15.00 -21.32 3.22
N ILE A 281 14.49 -20.31 3.93
CA ILE A 281 14.99 -18.91 3.86
C ILE A 281 16.09 -18.71 4.92
N ALA A 282 15.89 -19.20 6.14
CA ALA A 282 16.84 -19.06 7.24
C ALA A 282 18.23 -19.62 6.91
N GLU A 283 18.30 -20.74 6.16
CA GLU A 283 19.53 -21.34 5.66
C GLU A 283 20.33 -20.42 4.71
N LYS A 284 19.64 -19.50 4.03
CA LYS A 284 20.26 -18.53 3.09
C LYS A 284 20.72 -17.24 3.78
N ILE A 285 20.33 -17.02 5.03
CA ILE A 285 20.67 -15.81 5.80
C ILE A 285 21.80 -16.14 6.78
N PRO A 286 22.93 -15.41 6.74
CA PRO A 286 24.00 -15.63 7.71
C PRO A 286 23.51 -15.52 9.16
N THR A 287 23.94 -16.44 10.02
CA THR A 287 23.47 -16.53 11.43
C THR A 287 23.65 -15.22 12.21
N HIS A 288 24.74 -14.47 11.96
CA HIS A 288 24.97 -13.18 12.61
C HIS A 288 23.92 -12.13 12.21
N ILE A 289 23.38 -12.20 10.98
CA ILE A 289 22.30 -11.32 10.51
C ILE A 289 20.99 -11.66 11.21
N ILE A 290 20.65 -12.96 11.33
CA ILE A 290 19.46 -13.39 12.09
C ILE A 290 19.54 -12.87 13.54
N LYS A 291 20.72 -12.96 14.18
CA LYS A 291 20.93 -12.42 15.53
C LYS A 291 20.81 -10.90 15.59
N ALA A 292 21.40 -10.18 14.64
CA ALA A 292 21.30 -8.72 14.56
C ALA A 292 19.84 -8.28 14.42
N LEU A 293 19.08 -8.93 13.52
CA LEU A 293 17.65 -8.68 13.36
C LEU A 293 16.87 -8.99 14.64
N GLY A 294 17.16 -10.10 15.31
CA GLY A 294 16.57 -10.43 16.62
C GLY A 294 16.81 -9.37 17.69
N GLY A 295 18.00 -8.76 17.70
CA GLY A 295 18.33 -7.64 18.58
C GLY A 295 17.64 -6.34 18.18
N GLY A 296 17.57 -6.03 16.88
CA GLY A 296 16.95 -4.82 16.35
C GLY A 296 15.41 -4.85 16.42
N LEU A 297 14.81 -6.03 16.33
CA LEU A 297 13.36 -6.22 16.35
C LEU A 297 12.79 -6.55 17.74
N GLN A 298 13.54 -6.36 18.82
CA GLN A 298 12.96 -6.41 20.18
C GLN A 298 11.84 -5.39 20.30
N ILE A 299 10.68 -5.81 20.81
CA ILE A 299 9.50 -4.92 20.88
C ILE A 299 9.69 -3.79 21.88
N TYR A 300 10.36 -4.07 23.03
CA TYR A 300 10.62 -3.06 24.05
C TYR A 300 11.93 -2.32 23.77
N PRO A 301 11.91 -0.96 23.68
CA PRO A 301 13.08 -0.18 23.27
C PRO A 301 14.31 -0.39 24.16
N GLU A 302 14.13 -0.61 25.46
CA GLU A 302 15.23 -0.87 26.41
C GLU A 302 15.93 -2.23 26.22
N LYS A 303 15.28 -3.18 25.56
CA LYS A 303 15.85 -4.50 25.22
C LYS A 303 16.47 -4.54 23.84
N ARG A 304 16.22 -3.52 23.05
CA ARG A 304 16.63 -3.42 21.65
C ARG A 304 18.09 -2.98 21.55
N THR A 305 18.73 -3.19 20.41
CA THR A 305 20.00 -2.58 20.08
C THR A 305 19.91 -1.05 20.22
N GLN A 306 20.77 -0.42 21.01
CA GLN A 306 20.60 0.96 21.47
C GLN A 306 21.19 2.02 20.53
N SER A 307 22.16 1.66 19.69
CA SER A 307 22.78 2.60 18.76
C SER A 307 23.05 2.00 17.39
N VAL A 308 23.11 2.86 16.40
CA VAL A 308 23.38 2.47 15.01
C VAL A 308 24.77 1.84 14.88
N ASP A 309 25.77 2.29 15.65
CA ASP A 309 27.10 1.71 15.63
C ASP A 309 27.11 0.25 16.09
N VAL A 310 26.46 -0.02 17.22
CA VAL A 310 26.32 -1.40 17.73
C VAL A 310 25.58 -2.26 16.72
N PHE A 311 24.52 -1.73 16.09
CA PHE A 311 23.77 -2.46 15.06
C PHE A 311 24.64 -2.74 13.83
N ARG A 312 25.42 -1.76 13.38
CA ARG A 312 26.38 -1.90 12.28
C ARG A 312 27.43 -2.98 12.56
N GLU A 313 27.98 -3.01 13.79
CA GLU A 313 28.92 -4.05 14.22
C GLU A 313 28.29 -5.44 14.18
N GLN A 314 27.05 -5.57 14.66
CA GLN A 314 26.29 -6.83 14.61
C GLN A 314 26.08 -7.31 13.17
N LEU A 315 25.73 -6.41 12.24
CA LEU A 315 25.54 -6.73 10.82
C LEU A 315 26.86 -7.06 10.09
N ASN A 316 28.01 -6.61 10.59
CA ASN A 316 29.33 -6.88 10.03
C ASN A 316 30.10 -8.00 10.76
N ALA A 317 29.50 -8.62 11.78
CA ALA A 317 30.19 -9.64 12.59
C ALA A 317 30.65 -10.82 11.71
N SER A 318 31.89 -11.27 11.95
CA SER A 318 32.42 -12.44 11.25
C SER A 318 31.75 -13.73 11.74
N PRO A 319 31.43 -14.69 10.85
CA PRO A 319 30.83 -15.97 11.24
C PRO A 319 31.59 -16.74 12.33
N SER A 320 32.92 -16.58 12.41
CA SER A 320 33.77 -17.25 13.39
C SER A 320 33.61 -16.76 14.85
N VAL A 321 33.13 -15.54 15.05
CA VAL A 321 32.91 -14.96 16.40
C VAL A 321 31.56 -15.40 17.00
N VAL A 322 30.62 -15.82 16.16
CA VAL A 322 29.23 -16.09 16.54
C VAL A 322 29.00 -17.54 17.02
N ALA A 323 29.89 -18.46 16.67
CA ALA A 323 29.74 -19.88 17.04
C ALA A 323 29.85 -20.15 18.59
N ALA A 324 30.36 -19.20 19.35
CA ALA A 324 30.59 -19.34 20.80
C ALA A 324 29.45 -18.81 21.69
N ALA A 325 28.53 -18.00 21.17
CA ALA A 325 27.40 -17.42 21.92
C ALA A 325 26.08 -18.06 21.48
N ALA A 326 25.67 -19.11 22.19
CA ALA A 326 24.43 -19.83 21.91
C ALA A 326 23.20 -18.92 21.82
N VAL A 327 22.33 -19.23 20.87
CA VAL A 327 21.01 -18.62 20.57
C VAL A 327 20.02 -18.75 21.75
N LYS A 328 20.35 -18.25 22.94
CA LYS A 328 19.47 -18.40 24.11
C LYS A 328 18.43 -17.30 24.30
N ASN A 329 18.48 -16.20 23.56
CA ASN A 329 17.56 -15.05 23.74
C ASN A 329 17.05 -14.42 22.42
N SER A 330 16.92 -15.18 21.35
CA SER A 330 16.34 -14.66 20.11
C SER A 330 14.84 -14.91 20.06
N ASN A 331 14.05 -13.89 19.78
CA ASN A 331 12.62 -13.99 19.48
C ASN A 331 12.35 -14.44 18.03
N ILE A 332 13.39 -14.69 17.23
CA ILE A 332 13.29 -15.25 15.88
C ILE A 332 13.29 -16.77 15.96
N VAL A 333 12.24 -17.38 15.40
CA VAL A 333 12.05 -18.83 15.36
C VAL A 333 12.14 -19.29 13.91
N GLN A 334 12.93 -20.32 13.66
CA GLN A 334 12.92 -21.06 12.40
C GLN A 334 11.74 -22.01 12.39
N ALA A 335 10.98 -22.04 11.29
CA ALA A 335 9.81 -22.92 11.14
C ALA A 335 9.92 -23.75 9.86
N ASP A 336 9.45 -24.99 9.92
CA ASP A 336 9.26 -25.83 8.74
C ASP A 336 8.10 -25.30 7.88
N GLU A 337 8.12 -25.58 6.57
CA GLU A 337 7.07 -25.10 5.65
C GLU A 337 5.67 -25.60 5.99
N ASP A 338 5.57 -26.71 6.75
CA ASP A 338 4.30 -27.29 7.20
C ASP A 338 3.71 -26.60 8.45
N ASP A 339 4.51 -25.77 9.15
CA ASP A 339 4.08 -25.03 10.35
C ASP A 339 3.60 -23.59 10.03
N ASP A 340 3.44 -23.22 8.75
CA ASP A 340 2.99 -21.89 8.33
C ASP A 340 1.45 -21.79 8.45
N PRO A 341 0.91 -21.21 9.54
CA PRO A 341 -0.54 -21.05 9.70
C PRO A 341 -1.12 -19.90 8.89
N VAL A 342 -0.27 -19.11 8.20
CA VAL A 342 -0.69 -17.92 7.46
C VAL A 342 -0.61 -18.19 5.98
N LYS A 343 -1.76 -18.42 5.35
CA LYS A 343 -1.88 -18.51 3.89
C LYS A 343 -1.32 -17.24 3.25
N LYS A 344 -0.49 -17.40 2.22
CA LYS A 344 0.13 -16.31 1.44
C LYS A 344 -0.86 -15.22 0.98
N GLU A 345 -2.15 -15.48 0.99
CA GLU A 345 -3.21 -14.57 0.54
C GLU A 345 -3.65 -13.53 1.57
N GLU A 346 -3.48 -13.77 2.88
CA GLU A 346 -3.92 -12.80 3.91
C GLU A 346 -2.93 -11.65 4.17
N PHE A 347 -1.67 -11.79 3.76
CA PHE A 347 -0.64 -10.79 4.04
C PHE A 347 -0.62 -9.60 3.08
N TYR A 348 -1.35 -9.67 1.94
CA TYR A 348 -1.33 -8.62 0.90
C TYR A 348 -2.49 -7.63 0.98
N ARG A 349 -3.39 -7.73 1.97
CA ARG A 349 -4.63 -6.93 2.04
C ARG A 349 -4.52 -5.50 2.54
N GLY A 350 -3.35 -4.97 2.73
CA GLY A 350 -3.17 -3.58 3.21
C GLY A 350 -2.78 -2.55 2.14
N TYR A 351 -2.63 -2.93 0.85
CA TYR A 351 -2.12 -2.01 -0.17
C TYR A 351 -2.90 -2.14 -1.48
N PRO A 352 -3.13 -1.04 -2.22
CA PRO A 352 -3.75 -1.11 -3.53
C PRO A 352 -2.88 -1.97 -4.47
N GLU A 353 -3.48 -3.00 -5.06
CA GLU A 353 -2.83 -3.92 -5.98
C GLU A 353 -2.30 -3.20 -7.22
N TYR A 354 -1.01 -3.38 -7.50
CA TYR A 354 -0.44 -3.17 -8.82
C TYR A 354 -0.38 -4.52 -9.55
N PRO A 355 -0.73 -4.59 -10.84
CA PRO A 355 -0.90 -5.86 -11.56
C PRO A 355 0.42 -6.64 -11.67
N GLU A 356 0.39 -7.92 -11.27
CA GLU A 356 1.48 -8.87 -11.43
C GLU A 356 1.62 -9.37 -12.89
N PRO A 357 2.83 -9.65 -13.37
CA PRO A 357 3.00 -10.33 -14.66
C PRO A 357 2.66 -11.82 -14.54
N LYS A 358 1.70 -12.29 -15.34
CA LYS A 358 1.15 -13.65 -15.33
C LYS A 358 2.18 -14.71 -15.67
N SER A 359 2.42 -15.66 -14.77
CA SER A 359 3.01 -16.96 -15.06
C SER A 359 1.89 -17.99 -15.35
N LYS A 360 1.99 -18.66 -16.48
CA LYS A 360 1.02 -19.67 -16.93
C LYS A 360 1.14 -20.96 -16.10
N GLY A 361 0.20 -21.22 -15.19
CA GLY A 361 0.06 -22.48 -14.46
C GLY A 361 -1.33 -23.10 -14.64
N LYS A 362 -1.45 -24.12 -15.48
CA LYS A 362 -2.64 -24.96 -15.60
C LYS A 362 -2.71 -25.92 -14.40
N GLY A 363 -3.62 -25.73 -13.44
CA GLY A 363 -3.78 -26.70 -12.34
C GLY A 363 -4.86 -26.42 -11.29
N ALA A 364 -5.34 -25.19 -11.15
CA ALA A 364 -6.19 -24.82 -10.01
C ALA A 364 -7.65 -25.33 -10.05
N LYS A 365 -8.18 -25.69 -11.22
CA LYS A 365 -9.59 -26.13 -11.35
C LYS A 365 -9.90 -27.53 -10.79
N ALA A 366 -8.89 -28.40 -10.64
CA ALA A 366 -9.10 -29.78 -10.16
C ALA A 366 -9.22 -29.88 -8.64
N VAL A 367 -8.60 -28.99 -7.89
CA VAL A 367 -8.59 -29.02 -6.40
C VAL A 367 -9.91 -28.56 -5.81
N ILE A 368 -10.55 -27.55 -6.40
CA ILE A 368 -11.84 -27.02 -5.93
C ILE A 368 -12.97 -28.06 -6.06
N ILE A 369 -12.97 -28.86 -7.12
CA ILE A 369 -13.99 -29.90 -7.34
C ILE A 369 -13.88 -31.02 -6.28
N VAL A 370 -12.67 -31.38 -5.87
CA VAL A 370 -12.46 -32.43 -4.85
C VAL A 370 -12.93 -31.96 -3.46
N LEU A 371 -12.71 -30.70 -3.11
CA LEU A 371 -13.16 -30.14 -1.82
C LEU A 371 -14.69 -30.05 -1.72
N VAL A 372 -15.37 -29.66 -2.80
CA VAL A 372 -16.85 -29.62 -2.84
C VAL A 372 -17.45 -31.03 -2.70
N ILE A 373 -16.84 -32.05 -3.30
CA ILE A 373 -17.31 -33.45 -3.18
C ILE A 373 -17.14 -33.97 -1.75
N LEU A 374 -16.06 -33.60 -1.06
CA LEU A 374 -15.84 -34.03 0.34
C LEU A 374 -16.82 -33.37 1.32
N ILE A 375 -17.19 -32.11 1.10
CA ILE A 375 -18.18 -31.41 1.93
C ILE A 375 -19.57 -32.00 1.73
N VAL A 376 -19.96 -32.31 0.49
CA VAL A 376 -21.27 -32.96 0.20
C VAL A 376 -21.33 -34.37 0.81
N ALA A 377 -20.22 -35.11 0.81
CA ALA A 377 -20.13 -36.43 1.44
C ALA A 377 -20.28 -36.35 2.97
N ALA A 378 -19.68 -35.35 3.62
CA ALA A 378 -19.78 -35.14 5.07
C ALA A 378 -21.22 -34.80 5.51
N ILE A 379 -21.93 -33.97 4.74
CA ILE A 379 -23.35 -33.63 4.97
C ILE A 379 -24.24 -34.86 4.75
N GLY A 380 -23.97 -35.67 3.73
CA GLY A 380 -24.70 -36.91 3.46
C GLY A 380 -24.61 -37.93 4.61
N VAL A 381 -23.42 -38.09 5.22
CA VAL A 381 -23.20 -38.98 6.37
C VAL A 381 -23.93 -38.44 7.62
N GLY A 382 -23.90 -37.13 7.87
CA GLY A 382 -24.62 -36.52 8.99
C GLY A 382 -26.14 -36.75 8.93
N VAL A 383 -26.73 -36.57 7.74
CA VAL A 383 -28.17 -36.80 7.50
C VAL A 383 -28.54 -38.29 7.58
N TYR A 384 -27.64 -39.18 7.16
CA TYR A 384 -27.87 -40.63 7.26
C TYR A 384 -27.86 -41.12 8.72
N VAL A 385 -26.92 -40.67 9.56
CA VAL A 385 -26.84 -41.01 11.00
C VAL A 385 -28.04 -40.44 11.75
N ALA A 386 -28.51 -39.23 11.41
CA ALA A 386 -29.72 -38.65 12.02
C ALA A 386 -31.03 -39.38 11.64
N LYS A 387 -31.10 -40.02 10.47
CA LYS A 387 -32.27 -40.80 10.03
C LYS A 387 -32.27 -42.28 10.42
N SER A 388 -31.13 -42.85 10.80
CA SER A 388 -31.00 -44.28 11.05
C SER A 388 -31.41 -44.72 12.46
N GLY A 389 -31.83 -43.79 13.34
CA GLY A 389 -32.44 -44.16 14.64
C GLY A 389 -31.51 -44.91 15.60
N MET A 390 -30.20 -44.79 15.45
CA MET A 390 -29.22 -45.57 16.25
C MET A 390 -28.83 -44.89 17.58
N LEU A 391 -29.71 -44.08 18.14
CA LEU A 391 -29.51 -43.53 19.48
C LEU A 391 -30.74 -43.93 20.31
N ASP A 392 -30.59 -45.03 21.06
CA ASP A 392 -31.55 -45.47 22.09
C ASP A 392 -31.67 -44.37 23.17
N LYS A 393 -32.93 -44.13 23.59
CA LYS A 393 -33.27 -43.28 24.73
C LYS A 393 -32.76 -43.92 26.04
N PRO A 394 -32.12 -43.20 26.93
CA PRO A 394 -32.08 -43.52 28.35
C PRO A 394 -33.26 -42.87 29.07
N GLU A 395 -33.77 -43.61 30.03
CA GLU A 395 -34.88 -43.28 30.92
C GLU A 395 -34.63 -42.07 31.82
N ASP A 396 -35.73 -41.45 32.21
CA ASP A 396 -35.88 -40.38 33.19
C ASP A 396 -35.06 -40.58 34.48
N THR A 397 -34.09 -39.69 34.69
CA THR A 397 -33.58 -39.36 36.01
C THR A 397 -33.47 -37.85 36.11
N THR A 398 -34.33 -37.28 36.94
CA THR A 398 -34.37 -35.88 37.34
C THR A 398 -33.00 -35.41 37.84
N ALA A 399 -32.25 -34.72 36.98
CA ALA A 399 -31.09 -33.91 37.33
C ALA A 399 -31.48 -32.42 37.24
N PRO A 400 -30.90 -31.51 38.02
CA PRO A 400 -31.30 -30.10 38.07
C PRO A 400 -31.12 -29.46 36.70
N GLN A 401 -32.15 -28.76 36.23
CA GLN A 401 -32.09 -27.94 35.02
C GLN A 401 -31.00 -26.86 35.19
N VAL A 402 -29.91 -27.05 34.50
CA VAL A 402 -28.97 -25.96 34.24
C VAL A 402 -29.62 -25.09 33.16
N SER A 403 -30.14 -23.94 33.53
CA SER A 403 -30.58 -22.91 32.59
C SER A 403 -29.33 -22.48 31.80
N LEU A 404 -29.24 -22.88 30.53
CA LEU A 404 -28.25 -22.37 29.62
C LEU A 404 -28.56 -20.87 29.41
N ALA A 405 -27.54 -20.02 29.54
CA ALA A 405 -27.69 -18.60 29.27
C ALA A 405 -28.04 -18.40 27.79
N THR A 406 -29.15 -17.72 27.52
CA THR A 406 -29.53 -17.33 26.17
C THR A 406 -29.10 -15.87 25.91
N TYR A 407 -28.76 -15.56 24.68
CA TYR A 407 -28.30 -14.24 24.24
C TYR A 407 -29.05 -13.81 22.98
N ALA A 408 -29.47 -12.56 22.95
CA ALA A 408 -30.06 -11.98 21.74
C ALA A 408 -28.97 -11.73 20.68
N VAL A 409 -29.18 -12.20 19.46
CA VAL A 409 -28.25 -12.02 18.34
C VAL A 409 -28.16 -10.53 17.97
N PRO A 410 -26.96 -9.92 17.94
CA PRO A 410 -26.78 -8.54 17.55
C PRO A 410 -27.14 -8.31 16.08
N ASN A 411 -27.44 -7.07 15.71
CA ASN A 411 -27.54 -6.68 14.32
C ASN A 411 -26.14 -6.35 13.79
N PHE A 412 -25.51 -7.28 13.10
CA PHE A 412 -24.18 -7.14 12.54
C PHE A 412 -24.17 -6.37 11.20
N ILE A 413 -25.35 -6.12 10.59
CA ILE A 413 -25.48 -5.51 9.26
C ILE A 413 -25.65 -3.99 9.37
N SER A 414 -26.49 -3.51 10.29
CA SER A 414 -26.96 -2.11 10.30
C SER A 414 -25.91 -1.07 10.64
N ALA A 415 -24.78 -1.47 11.23
CA ALA A 415 -23.73 -0.54 11.66
C ALA A 415 -22.52 -0.50 10.70
N GLY A 416 -22.57 -1.25 9.59
CA GLY A 416 -21.44 -1.32 8.65
C GLY A 416 -20.20 -1.93 9.26
N TYR A 417 -20.35 -2.94 10.10
CA TYR A 417 -19.22 -3.63 10.72
C TYR A 417 -18.38 -4.37 9.68
N THR A 418 -17.06 -4.35 9.91
CA THR A 418 -16.11 -5.21 9.23
C THR A 418 -15.89 -6.52 10.02
N GLN A 419 -15.25 -7.50 9.38
CA GLN A 419 -14.82 -8.72 10.06
C GLN A 419 -13.95 -8.38 11.28
N SER A 420 -13.02 -7.45 11.15
CA SER A 420 -12.12 -7.01 12.23
C SER A 420 -12.88 -6.43 13.44
N ASP A 421 -13.95 -5.67 13.20
CA ASP A 421 -14.77 -5.11 14.28
C ASP A 421 -15.42 -6.21 15.12
N ILE A 422 -15.88 -7.28 14.47
CA ILE A 422 -16.49 -8.43 15.13
C ILE A 422 -15.44 -9.26 15.87
N GLU A 423 -14.30 -9.54 15.26
CA GLU A 423 -13.23 -10.34 15.86
C GLU A 423 -12.63 -9.65 17.10
N ASN A 424 -12.55 -8.34 17.10
CA ASN A 424 -12.09 -7.56 18.24
C ASN A 424 -13.12 -7.40 19.35
N ASN A 425 -14.36 -7.83 19.15
CA ASN A 425 -15.40 -7.75 20.17
C ASN A 425 -15.41 -8.98 21.09
N ALA A 426 -14.69 -8.91 22.20
CA ALA A 426 -14.56 -10.00 23.15
C ALA A 426 -15.91 -10.50 23.75
N ALA A 427 -16.92 -9.63 23.84
CA ALA A 427 -18.24 -10.01 24.36
C ALA A 427 -18.97 -10.93 23.37
N TRP A 428 -18.99 -10.59 22.08
CA TRP A 428 -19.64 -11.40 21.05
C TRP A 428 -18.92 -12.73 20.85
N ASN A 429 -17.59 -12.74 20.82
CA ASN A 429 -16.79 -13.96 20.67
C ASN A 429 -16.90 -14.90 21.89
N LYS A 430 -17.26 -14.36 23.06
CA LYS A 430 -17.60 -15.19 24.22
C LYS A 430 -19.01 -15.81 24.10
N GLN A 431 -19.97 -15.04 23.57
CA GLN A 431 -21.39 -15.45 23.51
C GLN A 431 -21.70 -16.34 22.30
N PHE A 432 -21.06 -16.08 21.14
CA PHE A 432 -21.35 -16.76 19.86
C PHE A 432 -20.11 -17.43 19.30
N THR A 433 -20.30 -18.39 18.39
CA THR A 433 -19.25 -18.91 17.50
C THR A 433 -19.44 -18.28 16.12
N ILE A 434 -18.63 -17.25 15.79
CA ILE A 434 -18.80 -16.48 14.56
C ILE A 434 -17.85 -17.03 13.50
N THR A 435 -18.38 -17.24 12.29
CA THR A 435 -17.63 -17.65 11.10
C THR A 435 -18.00 -16.75 9.93
N TYR A 436 -17.13 -16.64 8.95
CA TYR A 436 -17.28 -15.73 7.82
C TYR A 436 -17.33 -16.48 6.50
N LYS A 437 -18.12 -15.97 5.57
CA LYS A 437 -18.06 -16.27 4.14
C LYS A 437 -17.92 -14.97 3.37
N THR A 438 -17.38 -15.02 2.18
CA THR A 438 -17.21 -13.85 1.31
C THR A 438 -18.06 -14.01 0.06
N GLU A 439 -18.72 -12.94 -0.39
CA GLU A 439 -19.50 -12.90 -1.62
C GLU A 439 -19.37 -11.51 -2.28
N TYR A 440 -19.40 -11.45 -3.62
CA TYR A 440 -19.43 -10.17 -4.33
C TYR A 440 -20.74 -9.45 -4.10
N SER A 441 -20.69 -8.12 -4.01
CA SER A 441 -21.85 -7.23 -3.90
C SER A 441 -21.63 -5.95 -4.70
N GLU A 442 -22.63 -5.57 -5.49
CA GLU A 442 -22.61 -4.28 -6.22
C GLU A 442 -23.01 -3.11 -5.32
N ASP A 443 -23.77 -3.39 -4.24
CA ASP A 443 -24.38 -2.38 -3.38
C ASP A 443 -23.61 -2.12 -2.09
N VAL A 444 -22.67 -3.00 -1.72
CA VAL A 444 -21.96 -2.95 -0.43
C VAL A 444 -20.46 -2.93 -0.65
N GLU A 445 -19.79 -1.95 -0.05
CA GLU A 445 -18.33 -1.81 -0.12
C GLU A 445 -17.60 -3.06 0.36
N GLU A 446 -16.43 -3.32 -0.21
CA GLU A 446 -15.55 -4.42 0.17
C GLU A 446 -15.22 -4.38 1.67
N GLY A 447 -15.24 -5.54 2.32
CA GLY A 447 -14.92 -5.71 3.73
C GLY A 447 -16.10 -5.49 4.69
N ILE A 448 -17.24 -4.99 4.22
CA ILE A 448 -18.43 -4.74 5.06
C ILE A 448 -19.32 -5.99 5.14
N ILE A 449 -19.82 -6.26 6.34
CA ILE A 449 -20.77 -7.36 6.57
C ILE A 449 -22.16 -6.92 6.10
N PHE A 450 -22.76 -7.70 5.20
CA PHE A 450 -24.06 -7.39 4.61
C PHE A 450 -25.14 -8.47 4.79
N GLU A 451 -24.77 -9.65 5.29
CA GLU A 451 -25.72 -10.72 5.59
C GLU A 451 -25.31 -11.45 6.88
N GLN A 452 -26.29 -11.92 7.65
CA GLN A 452 -26.07 -12.76 8.82
C GLN A 452 -27.05 -13.96 8.82
N SER A 453 -26.57 -15.14 9.20
CA SER A 453 -27.33 -16.39 9.11
C SER A 453 -28.47 -16.53 10.13
N ILE A 454 -28.47 -15.72 11.18
CA ILE A 454 -29.51 -15.66 12.20
C ILE A 454 -29.98 -14.22 12.36
N GLU A 455 -31.28 -14.00 12.33
CA GLU A 455 -31.87 -12.67 12.44
C GLU A 455 -31.50 -11.95 13.74
N ALA A 456 -31.26 -10.65 13.65
CA ALA A 456 -30.99 -9.79 14.79
C ALA A 456 -32.16 -9.81 15.81
N GLY A 457 -31.83 -9.86 17.09
CA GLY A 457 -32.80 -9.92 18.18
C GLY A 457 -33.32 -11.31 18.51
N LYS A 458 -32.97 -12.36 17.74
CA LYS A 458 -33.33 -13.72 18.06
C LYS A 458 -32.53 -14.22 19.28
N GLU A 459 -33.23 -14.80 20.25
CA GLU A 459 -32.58 -15.45 21.41
C GLU A 459 -32.02 -16.80 21.01
N VAL A 460 -30.76 -17.03 21.32
CA VAL A 460 -30.03 -18.28 21.02
C VAL A 460 -29.16 -18.70 22.21
N ASP A 461 -28.83 -19.97 22.30
CA ASP A 461 -27.96 -20.52 23.32
C ASP A 461 -26.52 -20.02 23.20
N GLU A 462 -25.77 -20.00 24.31
CA GLU A 462 -24.36 -19.67 24.34
C GLU A 462 -23.57 -20.52 23.32
N LYS A 463 -22.62 -19.89 22.59
CA LYS A 463 -21.82 -20.56 21.55
C LYS A 463 -22.60 -21.03 20.32
N THR A 464 -23.81 -20.52 20.09
CA THR A 464 -24.50 -20.74 18.82
C THR A 464 -23.65 -20.23 17.67
N ALA A 465 -23.57 -21.01 16.58
CA ALA A 465 -22.82 -20.66 15.39
C ALA A 465 -23.58 -19.63 14.56
N ILE A 466 -22.94 -18.51 14.22
CA ILE A 466 -23.45 -17.46 13.34
C ILE A 466 -22.49 -17.32 12.16
N VAL A 467 -23.02 -17.39 10.95
CA VAL A 467 -22.26 -17.11 9.72
C VAL A 467 -22.56 -15.69 9.30
N LEU A 468 -21.51 -14.89 9.08
CA LEU A 468 -21.59 -13.52 8.56
C LEU A 468 -21.04 -13.50 7.14
N THR A 469 -21.74 -12.81 6.22
CA THR A 469 -21.27 -12.63 4.84
C THR A 469 -20.60 -11.28 4.73
N VAL A 470 -19.35 -11.29 4.28
CA VAL A 470 -18.51 -10.10 4.05
C VAL A 470 -18.50 -9.82 2.55
N SER A 471 -18.72 -8.56 2.18
CA SER A 471 -18.68 -8.13 0.79
C SER A 471 -17.25 -8.19 0.23
N MET A 472 -17.09 -8.71 -0.97
CA MET A 472 -15.87 -8.62 -1.77
C MET A 472 -15.90 -7.42 -2.73
N GLY A 473 -16.87 -6.50 -2.57
CA GLY A 473 -17.10 -5.41 -3.50
C GLY A 473 -17.62 -5.90 -4.85
N VAL A 474 -17.44 -5.10 -5.88
CA VAL A 474 -17.86 -5.40 -7.24
C VAL A 474 -16.91 -6.43 -7.85
N GLN A 475 -17.45 -7.49 -8.48
CA GLN A 475 -16.63 -8.43 -9.22
C GLN A 475 -15.98 -7.75 -10.42
N THR A 476 -14.66 -7.81 -10.53
CA THR A 476 -13.87 -7.21 -11.62
C THR A 476 -13.11 -8.28 -12.40
N GLU A 477 -12.84 -7.99 -13.67
CA GLU A 477 -12.01 -8.80 -14.56
C GLU A 477 -11.08 -7.90 -15.38
N ASP A 478 -9.92 -8.46 -15.76
CA ASP A 478 -8.94 -7.77 -16.60
C ASP A 478 -9.37 -7.78 -18.07
N VAL A 479 -9.37 -6.62 -18.70
CA VAL A 479 -9.66 -6.48 -20.12
C VAL A 479 -8.48 -7.00 -20.95
N PRO A 480 -8.61 -8.11 -21.71
CA PRO A 480 -7.53 -8.62 -22.55
C PRO A 480 -7.23 -7.69 -23.72
N ASP A 481 -5.99 -7.73 -24.23
CA ASP A 481 -5.65 -7.03 -25.48
C ASP A 481 -6.21 -7.79 -26.68
N VAL A 482 -7.20 -7.20 -27.33
CA VAL A 482 -7.83 -7.73 -28.54
C VAL A 482 -7.44 -6.93 -29.79
N GLY A 483 -6.42 -6.04 -29.69
CA GLY A 483 -5.92 -5.27 -30.82
C GLY A 483 -5.41 -6.16 -31.95
N GLY A 484 -5.83 -5.90 -33.19
CA GLY A 484 -5.49 -6.68 -34.37
C GLY A 484 -6.32 -7.95 -34.60
N MET A 485 -7.17 -8.35 -33.65
CA MET A 485 -8.14 -9.45 -33.84
C MET A 485 -9.26 -9.04 -34.78
N THR A 486 -9.93 -10.03 -35.38
CA THR A 486 -11.21 -9.76 -36.05
C THR A 486 -12.26 -9.36 -35.03
N LEU A 487 -13.27 -8.59 -35.46
CA LEU A 487 -14.35 -8.17 -34.56
C LEU A 487 -15.05 -9.37 -33.89
N GLU A 488 -15.23 -10.48 -34.62
CA GLU A 488 -15.87 -11.69 -34.10
C GLU A 488 -15.03 -12.34 -32.98
N GLU A 489 -13.70 -12.50 -33.19
CA GLU A 489 -12.79 -13.05 -32.20
C GLU A 489 -12.68 -12.15 -30.96
N ALA A 490 -12.56 -10.84 -31.17
CA ALA A 490 -12.49 -9.85 -30.11
C ALA A 490 -13.78 -9.83 -29.25
N THR A 491 -14.95 -9.81 -29.91
CA THR A 491 -16.26 -9.83 -29.24
C THR A 491 -16.41 -11.11 -28.41
N LYS A 492 -16.08 -12.26 -28.98
CA LYS A 492 -16.15 -13.53 -28.26
C LYS A 492 -15.22 -13.53 -27.05
N THR A 493 -13.98 -13.09 -27.21
CA THR A 493 -12.97 -13.05 -26.12
C THR A 493 -13.46 -12.19 -24.94
N LEU A 494 -14.06 -11.05 -25.23
CA LEU A 494 -14.55 -10.12 -24.19
C LEU A 494 -15.87 -10.61 -23.57
N THR A 495 -16.80 -11.16 -24.37
CA THR A 495 -18.07 -11.67 -23.84
C THR A 495 -17.89 -12.95 -23.01
N ASP A 496 -16.92 -13.80 -23.32
CA ASP A 496 -16.59 -14.99 -22.52
C ASP A 496 -16.07 -14.60 -21.10
N LEU A 497 -15.58 -13.36 -20.92
CA LEU A 497 -15.20 -12.77 -19.64
C LEU A 497 -16.33 -11.96 -18.97
N GLY A 498 -17.51 -11.91 -19.60
CA GLY A 498 -18.70 -11.25 -19.07
C GLY A 498 -18.83 -9.78 -19.43
N PHE A 499 -17.96 -9.22 -20.28
CA PHE A 499 -18.06 -7.82 -20.74
C PHE A 499 -19.11 -7.64 -21.82
N LYS A 500 -19.69 -6.44 -21.88
CA LYS A 500 -20.51 -6.00 -23.03
C LYS A 500 -19.59 -5.38 -24.07
N VAL A 501 -19.88 -5.57 -25.36
CA VAL A 501 -19.05 -5.05 -26.45
C VAL A 501 -19.88 -4.15 -27.34
N SER A 502 -19.38 -2.94 -27.60
CA SER A 502 -19.86 -2.04 -28.65
C SER A 502 -18.70 -1.65 -29.57
N THR A 503 -19.04 -1.13 -30.75
CA THR A 503 -18.08 -0.86 -31.81
C THR A 503 -18.23 0.54 -32.37
N VAL A 504 -17.09 1.14 -32.72
CA VAL A 504 -17.02 2.38 -33.48
C VAL A 504 -16.17 2.13 -34.71
N GLU A 505 -16.74 2.31 -35.89
CA GLU A 505 -16.04 2.19 -37.15
C GLU A 505 -15.10 3.39 -37.35
N ILE A 506 -13.87 3.11 -37.74
CA ILE A 506 -12.84 4.12 -37.99
C ILE A 506 -12.38 4.07 -39.46
N TYR A 507 -11.88 5.21 -39.95
CA TYR A 507 -11.35 5.36 -41.31
C TYR A 507 -10.20 4.36 -41.55
N ASN A 508 -10.20 3.72 -42.75
CA ASN A 508 -9.17 2.82 -43.20
C ASN A 508 -8.54 3.37 -44.50
N ASP A 509 -7.25 3.67 -44.43
CA ASP A 509 -6.43 4.19 -45.54
C ASP A 509 -5.85 3.07 -46.45
N GLY A 510 -6.32 1.84 -46.28
CA GLY A 510 -5.85 0.67 -47.01
C GLY A 510 -4.65 -0.03 -46.37
N GLY A 511 -4.12 0.50 -45.27
CA GLY A 511 -3.00 -0.10 -44.52
C GLY A 511 -3.42 -1.20 -43.54
N ASN A 512 -4.74 -1.35 -43.28
CA ASN A 512 -5.28 -2.28 -42.28
C ASN A 512 -6.38 -3.16 -42.88
N ARG A 513 -6.54 -4.35 -42.35
CA ARG A 513 -7.58 -5.26 -42.80
C ARG A 513 -8.96 -4.78 -42.30
N PRO A 514 -9.96 -4.58 -43.17
CA PRO A 514 -11.33 -4.25 -42.78
C PRO A 514 -11.88 -5.25 -41.76
N GLY A 515 -12.69 -4.77 -40.81
CA GLY A 515 -13.29 -5.61 -39.78
C GLY A 515 -12.35 -6.07 -38.68
N THR A 516 -11.13 -5.53 -38.61
CA THR A 516 -10.20 -5.80 -37.50
C THR A 516 -10.19 -4.67 -36.49
N VAL A 517 -9.97 -5.02 -35.21
CA VAL A 517 -9.84 -4.07 -34.11
C VAL A 517 -8.49 -3.34 -34.24
N LYS A 518 -8.51 -2.02 -34.11
CA LYS A 518 -7.30 -1.19 -34.15
C LYS A 518 -6.31 -1.64 -33.09
N SER A 519 -5.09 -2.00 -33.53
CA SER A 519 -3.94 -2.24 -32.63
C SER A 519 -3.54 -0.91 -31.96
N ASN A 520 -3.07 -0.95 -30.73
CA ASN A 520 -2.69 0.23 -29.93
C ASN A 520 -3.84 1.24 -29.76
N HIS A 521 -4.38 1.30 -28.57
CA HIS A 521 -5.47 2.24 -28.18
C HIS A 521 -6.79 2.10 -28.97
N GLY A 522 -7.05 0.92 -29.56
CA GLY A 522 -8.30 0.65 -30.27
C GLY A 522 -9.47 0.21 -29.41
N MET A 523 -9.34 0.32 -28.09
CA MET A 523 -10.38 -0.10 -27.15
C MET A 523 -10.47 0.84 -25.94
N ALA A 524 -11.66 0.96 -25.36
CA ALA A 524 -11.94 1.71 -24.14
C ALA A 524 -12.97 0.93 -23.29
N PRO A 525 -12.69 0.63 -22.00
CA PRO A 525 -11.40 0.80 -21.30
C PRO A 525 -10.21 0.12 -21.97
N LYS A 526 -9.01 0.58 -21.64
CA LYS A 526 -7.77 0.11 -22.27
C LYS A 526 -7.50 -1.37 -21.96
N ALA A 527 -6.78 -2.05 -22.86
CA ALA A 527 -6.23 -3.38 -22.59
C ALA A 527 -5.43 -3.42 -21.28
N ASN A 528 -5.56 -4.51 -20.53
CA ASN A 528 -4.95 -4.73 -19.22
C ASN A 528 -5.42 -3.74 -18.12
N SER A 529 -6.56 -3.10 -18.27
CA SER A 529 -7.27 -2.43 -17.18
C SER A 529 -8.20 -3.42 -16.50
N THR A 530 -8.32 -3.33 -15.18
CA THR A 530 -9.29 -4.10 -14.39
C THR A 530 -10.58 -3.30 -14.30
N VAL A 531 -11.70 -3.87 -14.75
CA VAL A 531 -13.01 -3.22 -14.76
C VAL A 531 -14.11 -4.16 -14.27
N PRO A 532 -15.25 -3.63 -13.81
CA PRO A 532 -16.40 -4.45 -13.38
C PRO A 532 -16.84 -5.44 -14.46
N VAL A 533 -17.20 -6.64 -14.06
CA VAL A 533 -17.87 -7.61 -14.95
C VAL A 533 -19.22 -7.03 -15.39
N GLY A 534 -19.50 -7.07 -16.68
CA GLY A 534 -20.69 -6.43 -17.26
C GLY A 534 -20.45 -5.00 -17.77
N GLU A 535 -19.26 -4.43 -17.57
CA GLU A 535 -18.84 -3.15 -18.14
C GLU A 535 -18.84 -3.21 -19.67
N GLU A 536 -19.08 -2.08 -20.32
CA GLU A 536 -19.08 -1.95 -21.77
C GLU A 536 -17.68 -1.65 -22.31
N ILE A 537 -17.17 -2.50 -23.19
CA ILE A 537 -15.90 -2.31 -23.89
C ILE A 537 -16.18 -1.81 -25.31
N ILE A 538 -15.72 -0.61 -25.61
CA ILE A 538 -15.87 0.02 -26.94
C ILE A 538 -14.66 -0.36 -27.79
N LEU A 539 -14.86 -0.96 -28.96
CA LEU A 539 -13.83 -1.34 -29.91
C LEU A 539 -13.83 -0.41 -31.12
N GLN A 540 -12.66 0.11 -31.49
CA GLN A 540 -12.45 0.81 -32.76
C GLN A 540 -12.11 -0.22 -33.83
N VAL A 541 -12.93 -0.30 -34.86
CA VAL A 541 -12.83 -1.30 -35.93
C VAL A 541 -12.59 -0.60 -37.26
N TYR A 542 -11.62 -1.07 -38.05
CA TYR A 542 -11.36 -0.51 -39.38
C TYR A 542 -12.52 -0.82 -40.34
N GLY A 543 -13.06 0.24 -40.96
CA GLY A 543 -14.07 0.15 -42.02
C GLY A 543 -13.50 -0.37 -43.34
N GLU A 544 -14.37 -0.43 -44.38
CA GLU A 544 -13.94 -0.77 -45.74
C GLU A 544 -12.92 0.26 -46.28
N GLU A 545 -12.07 -0.20 -47.19
CA GLU A 545 -11.08 0.64 -47.83
C GLU A 545 -11.72 1.71 -48.71
N VAL A 546 -11.50 2.99 -48.41
CA VAL A 546 -12.02 4.10 -49.25
C VAL A 546 -11.03 4.37 -50.37
N THR A 547 -11.23 3.76 -51.51
CA THR A 547 -10.53 4.09 -52.76
C THR A 547 -10.94 5.49 -53.22
N THR A 548 -10.09 6.49 -53.00
CA THR A 548 -10.23 7.79 -53.66
C THR A 548 -9.86 7.62 -55.14
N THR A 549 -10.86 7.43 -55.99
CA THR A 549 -10.70 7.66 -57.43
C THR A 549 -10.40 9.15 -57.61
N GLN A 550 -9.16 9.47 -57.95
CA GLN A 550 -8.81 10.82 -58.49
C GLN A 550 -9.64 11.03 -59.76
N PRO A 551 -10.30 12.17 -59.95
CA PRO A 551 -10.91 12.51 -61.23
C PRO A 551 -9.77 12.67 -62.26
N GLU A 552 -9.88 11.87 -63.36
CA GLU A 552 -9.06 12.06 -64.55
C GLU A 552 -9.18 13.54 -65.02
N THR A 553 -8.08 14.24 -64.99
CA THR A 553 -7.94 15.53 -65.67
C THR A 553 -7.92 15.26 -67.16
N THR A 554 -9.08 15.46 -67.82
CA THR A 554 -9.16 15.62 -69.27
C THR A 554 -8.50 16.94 -69.62
N GLU A 555 -7.30 16.88 -70.22
CA GLU A 555 -6.72 18.02 -70.97
C GLU A 555 -7.65 18.39 -72.14
N PRO A 556 -7.89 19.66 -72.38
CA PRO A 556 -8.61 20.08 -73.60
C PRO A 556 -7.65 19.99 -74.79
N GLU A 557 -8.03 19.18 -75.81
CA GLU A 557 -7.43 19.27 -77.15
C GLU A 557 -7.74 20.62 -77.77
N GLU A 558 -6.73 21.25 -78.42
CA GLU A 558 -6.86 22.39 -79.31
C GLU A 558 -7.63 22.08 -80.59
#